data_57a1a95379d1952cccc550665c08fc52
#
_entry.id   57a1a95379d1952cccc550665c08fc52
#
_cell.length_a   1.000
_cell.length_b   1.000
_cell.length_c   1.000
_cell.angle_alpha   90.00
_cell.angle_beta   90.00
_cell.angle_gamma   90.00
#
_symmetry.space_group_name_H-M   'P 1'
#
loop_
_entity.id
_entity.type
_entity.pdbx_description
1 polymer ?
#
loop_
_entity_poly.entity_id
_entity_poly.type
_entity_poly.pdbx_seq_one_letter_code
_entity_poly.pdbx_strand_id
1 'polypeptide(L)'
;MKKILLFAMLLLPQLLVAQMNEGDALPMIEAGRSWNYVRTHADGTTDKVSLELTDTVTIGKIINYRLVYRTPEGTTSRYMILESGNRLYVYEPDNKMEKQILLETYPRMGYQLNGAGTLRVKDYVCVRGVVRQRCLFYSDGNEEPADIFVSGVGSQKYGLLSADSYADIVGSDVLAFESLTDNNGTVLFSADDFAAPRLGDFSYRPLLEDKKTWYCASYRSDAMSYKEENVEWYFQYFIDGDTVVNGKTCWKLYANNHYRSGKTEYICAAYEEDRKVYYFNEGAAEPQLLYDFSMNAGESVSLILPANLQMRGGSLQKIGDQFSYNQGQSVHTHYFNTTMWNEGTGSAFGLFLISFFGRVGANYKLLLCTVGDKTIYDSHYVDSGKLTSVDIPKIAPIANAAIYDLSGRRVANSSEFQGSNKLPKGVYIQGGKKFVVK
;
A
#
# COMPACT_ATOMS: atom_id res chain seq x y z
N MET A 1 -15.74 -14.35 -32.99
CA MET A 1 -15.71 -12.88 -32.82
C MET A 1 -16.26 -12.41 -31.47
N LYS A 2 -17.45 -12.86 -30.97
CA LYS A 2 -17.97 -12.42 -29.65
C LYS A 2 -17.05 -12.70 -28.44
N LYS A 3 -16.31 -13.82 -28.41
CA LYS A 3 -15.40 -14.16 -27.31
C LYS A 3 -14.13 -13.28 -27.28
N ILE A 4 -13.65 -12.81 -28.43
CA ILE A 4 -12.48 -11.92 -28.53
C ILE A 4 -12.86 -10.51 -28.06
N LEU A 5 -14.10 -10.06 -28.34
CA LEU A 5 -14.60 -8.75 -27.91
C LEU A 5 -14.77 -8.70 -26.39
N LEU A 6 -15.22 -9.81 -25.76
CA LEU A 6 -15.37 -9.90 -24.31
C LEU A 6 -14.03 -9.87 -23.58
N PHE A 7 -13.00 -10.52 -24.16
CA PHE A 7 -11.64 -10.53 -23.63
C PHE A 7 -10.96 -9.15 -23.76
N ALA A 8 -11.21 -8.44 -24.86
CA ALA A 8 -10.74 -7.07 -25.06
C ALA A 8 -11.40 -6.08 -24.08
N MET A 9 -12.70 -6.23 -23.78
CA MET A 9 -13.40 -5.40 -22.79
C MET A 9 -12.91 -5.63 -21.36
N LEU A 10 -12.44 -6.83 -21.01
CA LEU A 10 -11.87 -7.13 -19.70
C LEU A 10 -10.41 -6.63 -19.54
N LEU A 11 -9.67 -6.49 -20.64
CA LEU A 11 -8.29 -6.00 -20.61
C LEU A 11 -8.18 -4.46 -20.66
N LEU A 12 -9.16 -3.77 -21.26
CA LEU A 12 -9.14 -2.30 -21.36
C LEU A 12 -9.05 -1.58 -20.00
N PRO A 13 -9.81 -1.97 -18.96
CA PRO A 13 -9.70 -1.34 -17.65
C PRO A 13 -8.32 -1.56 -17.00
N GLN A 14 -7.73 -2.75 -17.16
CA GLN A 14 -6.42 -3.08 -16.60
C GLN A 14 -5.28 -2.31 -17.28
N LEU A 15 -5.38 -2.07 -18.59
CA LEU A 15 -4.41 -1.24 -19.33
C LEU A 15 -4.51 0.24 -18.95
N LEU A 16 -5.72 0.74 -18.67
CA LEU A 16 -5.93 2.12 -18.20
C LEU A 16 -5.33 2.34 -16.81
N VAL A 17 -5.46 1.38 -15.89
CA VAL A 17 -4.88 1.46 -14.54
C VAL A 17 -3.36 1.37 -14.56
N ALA A 18 -2.78 0.58 -15.45
CA ALA A 18 -1.32 0.48 -15.61
C ALA A 18 -0.66 1.81 -16.03
N GLN A 19 -1.45 2.76 -16.55
CA GLN A 19 -0.99 4.10 -16.95
C GLN A 19 -1.25 5.18 -15.88
N MET A 20 -2.02 4.88 -14.83
CA MET A 20 -2.28 5.85 -13.76
C MET A 20 -1.17 5.77 -12.69
N ASN A 21 -0.36 6.82 -12.61
CA ASN A 21 0.50 7.05 -11.46
C ASN A 21 -0.34 7.53 -10.27
N GLU A 22 0.13 7.29 -9.04
CA GLU A 22 -0.54 7.76 -7.79
C GLU A 22 -0.81 9.27 -7.72
N GLY A 23 -0.34 10.06 -8.70
CA GLY A 23 -0.52 11.50 -8.81
C GLY A 23 -1.62 11.95 -9.77
N ASP A 24 -2.23 11.05 -10.54
CA ASP A 24 -3.23 11.40 -11.55
C ASP A 24 -4.65 11.44 -10.96
N ALA A 25 -4.83 12.19 -9.86
CA ALA A 25 -6.15 12.46 -9.32
C ALA A 25 -6.97 13.24 -10.34
N LEU A 26 -8.16 12.72 -10.69
CA LEU A 26 -9.11 13.46 -11.51
C LEU A 26 -9.48 14.76 -10.81
N PRO A 27 -9.52 15.89 -11.54
CA PRO A 27 -9.93 17.15 -10.93
C PRO A 27 -11.31 17.00 -10.32
N MET A 28 -11.45 17.44 -9.06
CA MET A 28 -12.75 17.42 -8.37
C MET A 28 -13.73 18.33 -9.05
N ILE A 29 -13.26 19.50 -9.48
CA ILE A 29 -14.09 20.57 -10.02
C ILE A 29 -13.71 20.90 -11.46
N GLU A 30 -14.75 21.11 -12.26
CA GLU A 30 -14.62 21.52 -13.67
C GLU A 30 -15.88 22.31 -14.05
N ALA A 31 -15.72 23.37 -14.86
CA ALA A 31 -16.84 24.19 -15.31
C ALA A 31 -17.91 23.36 -16.04
N GLY A 32 -19.17 23.64 -15.76
CA GLY A 32 -20.31 22.95 -16.38
C GLY A 32 -20.69 21.62 -15.73
N ARG A 33 -20.00 21.21 -14.66
CA ARG A 33 -20.42 20.07 -13.88
C ARG A 33 -21.56 20.43 -12.94
N SER A 34 -22.52 19.51 -12.79
CA SER A 34 -23.66 19.61 -11.89
C SER A 34 -23.78 18.37 -11.02
N TRP A 35 -23.77 18.57 -9.71
CA TRP A 35 -24.06 17.56 -8.70
C TRP A 35 -25.54 17.62 -8.38
N ASN A 36 -26.27 16.60 -8.74
CA ASN A 36 -27.73 16.51 -8.57
C ASN A 36 -28.04 15.71 -7.31
N TYR A 37 -29.01 16.18 -6.56
CA TYR A 37 -29.43 15.59 -5.27
C TYR A 37 -30.94 15.48 -5.18
N VAL A 38 -31.37 14.55 -4.35
CA VAL A 38 -32.72 14.56 -3.76
C VAL A 38 -32.61 15.24 -2.39
N ARG A 39 -33.30 16.36 -2.23
CA ARG A 39 -33.39 17.10 -0.95
C ARG A 39 -34.59 16.56 -0.18
N THR A 40 -34.42 16.25 1.09
CA THR A 40 -35.49 15.87 2.03
C THR A 40 -35.63 16.97 3.07
N HIS A 41 -36.83 17.53 3.17
CA HIS A 41 -37.18 18.53 4.15
C HIS A 41 -37.51 17.92 5.52
N ALA A 42 -37.57 18.77 6.55
CA ALA A 42 -37.87 18.33 7.91
C ALA A 42 -39.30 17.67 8.06
N ASP A 43 -40.22 17.99 7.17
CA ASP A 43 -41.56 17.39 7.10
C ASP A 43 -41.61 16.08 6.31
N GLY A 44 -40.47 15.62 5.77
CA GLY A 44 -40.35 14.40 4.99
C GLY A 44 -40.68 14.56 3.49
N THR A 45 -41.07 15.75 3.05
CA THR A 45 -41.23 16.01 1.60
C THR A 45 -39.90 16.05 0.88
N THR A 46 -39.92 15.72 -0.42
CA THR A 46 -38.66 15.69 -1.23
C THR A 46 -38.82 16.49 -2.49
N ASP A 47 -37.72 17.08 -2.92
CA ASP A 47 -37.58 17.72 -4.22
C ASP A 47 -36.16 17.49 -4.81
N LYS A 48 -35.94 17.98 -6.05
CA LYS A 48 -34.64 17.90 -6.73
C LYS A 48 -33.94 19.23 -6.68
N VAL A 49 -32.67 19.17 -6.30
CA VAL A 49 -31.78 20.32 -6.22
C VAL A 49 -30.43 20.01 -6.88
N SER A 50 -29.69 21.05 -7.27
CA SER A 50 -28.33 20.86 -7.82
C SER A 50 -27.32 21.87 -7.26
N LEU A 51 -26.06 21.43 -7.21
CA LEU A 51 -24.89 22.28 -7.06
C LEU A 51 -24.16 22.33 -8.42
N GLU A 52 -24.04 23.50 -9.00
CA GLU A 52 -23.46 23.70 -10.32
C GLU A 52 -22.21 24.58 -10.22
N LEU A 53 -21.20 24.24 -11.04
CA LEU A 53 -20.02 25.07 -11.21
C LEU A 53 -20.17 25.85 -12.52
N THR A 54 -20.30 27.17 -12.39
CA THR A 54 -20.51 28.06 -13.55
C THR A 54 -19.29 28.95 -13.79
N ASP A 55 -19.46 30.23 -13.93
CA ASP A 55 -18.44 31.20 -14.25
C ASP A 55 -17.10 31.02 -13.57
N THR A 56 -16.01 31.22 -14.31
CA THR A 56 -14.65 31.12 -13.77
C THR A 56 -14.02 32.48 -13.60
N VAL A 57 -13.28 32.65 -12.49
CA VAL A 57 -12.44 33.83 -12.26
C VAL A 57 -11.03 33.33 -11.90
N THR A 58 -10.05 33.75 -12.72
CA THR A 58 -8.64 33.41 -12.44
C THR A 58 -8.04 34.44 -11.51
N ILE A 59 -7.56 34.00 -10.33
CA ILE A 59 -6.85 34.81 -9.36
C ILE A 59 -5.43 34.30 -9.24
N GLY A 60 -4.46 35.02 -9.80
CA GLY A 60 -3.09 34.54 -9.93
C GLY A 60 -2.99 33.37 -10.92
N LYS A 61 -2.68 32.16 -10.42
CA LYS A 61 -2.64 30.91 -11.20
C LYS A 61 -3.79 29.95 -10.85
N ILE A 62 -4.71 30.38 -10.00
CA ILE A 62 -5.77 29.53 -9.46
C ILE A 62 -7.08 29.88 -10.15
N ILE A 63 -7.75 28.87 -10.69
CA ILE A 63 -9.10 29.01 -11.24
C ILE A 63 -10.09 28.85 -10.11
N ASN A 64 -10.98 29.85 -9.97
CA ASN A 64 -12.08 29.84 -9.02
C ASN A 64 -13.39 29.72 -9.80
N TYR A 65 -14.28 28.87 -9.32
CA TYR A 65 -15.59 28.64 -9.92
C TYR A 65 -16.66 29.21 -9.05
N ARG A 66 -17.69 29.81 -9.68
CA ARG A 66 -18.90 30.19 -8.96
C ARG A 66 -19.72 28.94 -8.65
N LEU A 67 -19.99 28.71 -7.38
CA LEU A 67 -20.87 27.64 -6.91
C LEU A 67 -22.32 28.17 -6.90
N VAL A 68 -23.19 27.53 -7.68
CA VAL A 68 -24.60 27.86 -7.81
C VAL A 68 -25.42 26.74 -7.20
N TYR A 69 -26.15 27.04 -6.14
CA TYR A 69 -27.14 26.13 -5.55
C TYR A 69 -28.52 26.44 -6.14
N ARG A 70 -29.10 25.47 -6.86
CA ARG A 70 -30.43 25.58 -7.47
C ARG A 70 -31.43 24.72 -6.71
N THR A 71 -32.55 25.32 -6.38
CA THR A 71 -33.70 24.70 -5.75
C THR A 71 -34.97 25.09 -6.50
N PRO A 72 -36.13 24.43 -6.30
CA PRO A 72 -37.41 24.85 -6.88
C PRO A 72 -37.81 26.29 -6.48
N GLU A 73 -37.38 26.75 -5.30
CA GLU A 73 -37.69 28.09 -4.78
C GLU A 73 -36.81 29.20 -5.38
N GLY A 74 -35.66 28.83 -5.93
CA GLY A 74 -34.74 29.80 -6.50
C GLY A 74 -33.29 29.36 -6.60
N THR A 75 -32.42 30.34 -6.78
CA THR A 75 -31.00 30.12 -7.03
C THR A 75 -30.17 30.95 -6.06
N THR A 76 -29.20 30.35 -5.39
CA THR A 76 -28.22 31.01 -4.56
C THR A 76 -26.82 30.86 -5.20
N SER A 77 -26.05 31.93 -5.32
CA SER A 77 -24.74 31.93 -5.98
C SER A 77 -23.70 32.81 -5.29
N ARG A 78 -23.74 32.88 -3.97
CA ARG A 78 -22.84 33.75 -3.20
C ARG A 78 -21.45 33.18 -2.98
N TYR A 79 -21.28 31.87 -3.22
CA TYR A 79 -20.04 31.17 -2.94
C TYR A 79 -19.16 31.00 -4.17
N MET A 80 -17.84 31.03 -3.94
CA MET A 80 -16.83 30.60 -4.88
C MET A 80 -16.16 29.33 -4.37
N ILE A 81 -15.76 28.45 -5.29
CA ILE A 81 -15.06 27.21 -4.98
C ILE A 81 -13.75 27.14 -5.77
N LEU A 82 -12.71 26.61 -5.17
CA LEU A 82 -11.42 26.38 -5.82
C LEU A 82 -10.78 25.08 -5.32
N GLU A 83 -9.97 24.48 -6.18
CA GLU A 83 -9.10 23.38 -5.83
C GLU A 83 -7.65 23.86 -5.77
N SER A 84 -6.95 23.59 -4.67
CA SER A 84 -5.55 23.95 -4.49
C SER A 84 -4.82 22.88 -3.70
N GLY A 85 -3.77 22.31 -4.28
CA GLY A 85 -3.11 21.13 -3.72
C GLY A 85 -4.08 19.96 -3.68
N ASN A 86 -4.23 19.34 -2.49
CA ASN A 86 -5.18 18.22 -2.27
C ASN A 86 -6.44 18.68 -1.54
N ARG A 87 -6.85 19.94 -1.69
CA ARG A 87 -7.99 20.47 -0.95
C ARG A 87 -8.92 21.27 -1.85
N LEU A 88 -10.19 21.08 -1.58
CA LEU A 88 -11.26 21.88 -2.11
C LEU A 88 -11.66 22.92 -1.08
N TYR A 89 -11.76 24.17 -1.50
CA TYR A 89 -12.10 25.28 -0.65
C TYR A 89 -13.36 25.97 -1.14
N VAL A 90 -14.19 26.44 -0.18
CA VAL A 90 -15.33 27.31 -0.44
C VAL A 90 -15.13 28.63 0.30
N TYR A 91 -15.58 29.74 -0.28
CA TYR A 91 -15.51 31.06 0.34
C TYR A 91 -16.54 32.03 -0.27
N GLU A 92 -16.89 33.08 0.50
CA GLU A 92 -17.69 34.20 0.02
C GLU A 92 -16.73 35.31 -0.45
N PRO A 93 -16.79 35.79 -1.71
CA PRO A 93 -15.89 36.83 -2.21
C PRO A 93 -15.94 38.14 -1.43
N ASP A 94 -17.14 38.50 -0.95
CA ASP A 94 -17.39 39.78 -0.26
C ASP A 94 -16.97 39.77 1.22
N ASN A 95 -16.72 38.59 1.80
CA ASN A 95 -16.42 38.39 3.21
C ASN A 95 -14.93 38.19 3.48
N LYS A 96 -14.06 39.07 2.91
CA LYS A 96 -12.59 39.11 3.11
C LYS A 96 -11.93 37.74 3.39
N MET A 97 -12.38 36.69 2.67
CA MET A 97 -11.62 35.50 2.41
C MET A 97 -11.27 34.56 3.59
N GLU A 98 -12.15 34.29 4.48
CA GLU A 98 -12.03 33.04 5.23
C GLU A 98 -12.41 31.88 4.31
N LYS A 99 -11.37 31.25 3.73
CA LYS A 99 -11.53 30.04 2.93
C LYS A 99 -11.80 28.88 3.89
N GLN A 100 -12.97 28.29 3.77
CA GLN A 100 -13.30 27.07 4.48
C GLN A 100 -12.87 25.86 3.64
N ILE A 101 -12.30 24.83 4.29
CA ILE A 101 -11.99 23.59 3.63
C ILE A 101 -13.31 22.83 3.44
N LEU A 102 -13.69 22.58 2.19
CA LEU A 102 -14.86 21.82 1.85
C LEU A 102 -14.57 20.31 2.02
N LEU A 103 -13.45 19.84 1.47
CA LEU A 103 -12.95 18.49 1.65
C LEU A 103 -11.48 18.35 1.24
N GLU A 104 -10.81 17.28 1.68
CA GLU A 104 -9.54 16.85 1.13
C GLU A 104 -9.79 15.92 -0.07
N THR A 105 -9.26 16.29 -1.25
CA THR A 105 -9.46 15.55 -2.49
C THR A 105 -8.58 14.29 -2.57
N TYR A 106 -7.55 14.22 -1.72
CA TYR A 106 -6.62 13.10 -1.61
C TYR A 106 -6.26 12.81 -0.14
N PRO A 107 -7.22 12.35 0.66
CA PRO A 107 -6.99 12.18 2.10
C PRO A 107 -5.95 11.09 2.37
N ARG A 108 -5.16 11.27 3.43
CA ARG A 108 -4.20 10.25 3.89
C ARG A 108 -4.92 9.16 4.66
N MET A 109 -4.37 7.94 4.65
CA MET A 109 -4.88 6.84 5.46
C MET A 109 -4.99 7.26 6.93
N GLY A 110 -6.10 6.93 7.58
CA GLY A 110 -6.41 7.37 8.95
C GLY A 110 -6.95 8.80 9.06
N TYR A 111 -7.19 9.50 7.93
CA TYR A 111 -7.82 10.82 7.93
C TYR A 111 -9.22 10.72 8.55
N GLN A 112 -9.52 11.67 9.46
CA GLN A 112 -10.84 11.80 10.09
C GLN A 112 -11.69 12.77 9.26
N LEU A 113 -12.83 12.29 8.77
CA LEU A 113 -13.83 13.14 8.13
C LEU A 113 -14.99 13.31 9.08
N ASN A 114 -15.27 14.56 9.49
CA ASN A 114 -16.35 14.85 10.41
C ASN A 114 -17.70 14.33 9.87
N GLY A 115 -18.43 13.60 10.71
CA GLY A 115 -19.70 12.96 10.36
C GLY A 115 -19.60 11.69 9.51
N ALA A 116 -18.42 11.33 9.00
CA ALA A 116 -18.19 10.14 8.18
C ALA A 116 -17.21 9.12 8.79
N GLY A 117 -16.40 9.53 9.80
CA GLY A 117 -15.47 8.67 10.50
C GLY A 117 -14.05 8.66 9.91
N THR A 118 -13.36 7.53 10.07
CA THR A 118 -11.95 7.36 9.74
C THR A 118 -11.77 6.67 8.39
N LEU A 119 -10.88 7.18 7.54
CA LEU A 119 -10.48 6.52 6.30
C LEU A 119 -9.69 5.23 6.61
N ARG A 120 -10.26 4.07 6.28
CA ARG A 120 -9.66 2.75 6.51
C ARG A 120 -9.36 1.97 5.23
N VAL A 121 -10.03 2.28 4.11
CA VAL A 121 -9.80 1.58 2.85
C VAL A 121 -9.68 2.58 1.70
N LYS A 122 -8.65 2.38 0.86
CA LYS A 122 -8.51 3.03 -0.45
C LYS A 122 -8.42 1.97 -1.54
N ASP A 123 -9.20 2.16 -2.58
CA ASP A 123 -9.14 1.30 -3.76
C ASP A 123 -9.44 2.09 -5.05
N TYR A 124 -9.60 1.38 -6.15
CA TYR A 124 -9.98 1.96 -7.43
C TYR A 124 -11.22 1.26 -7.98
N VAL A 125 -12.07 2.03 -8.63
CA VAL A 125 -13.23 1.55 -9.37
C VAL A 125 -13.16 2.06 -10.81
N CYS A 126 -13.74 1.30 -11.76
CA CYS A 126 -13.89 1.75 -13.14
C CYS A 126 -15.38 1.98 -13.42
N VAL A 127 -15.76 3.23 -13.61
CA VAL A 127 -17.14 3.63 -13.89
C VAL A 127 -17.18 4.33 -15.23
N ARG A 128 -18.03 3.83 -16.14
CA ARG A 128 -18.22 4.38 -17.50
C ARG A 128 -16.88 4.55 -18.26
N GLY A 129 -15.93 3.62 -18.04
CA GLY A 129 -14.60 3.64 -18.68
C GLY A 129 -13.59 4.60 -18.02
N VAL A 130 -13.96 5.26 -16.93
CA VAL A 130 -13.08 6.16 -16.16
C VAL A 130 -12.67 5.47 -14.85
N VAL A 131 -11.35 5.36 -14.63
CA VAL A 131 -10.79 4.83 -13.39
C VAL A 131 -10.75 5.95 -12.35
N ARG A 132 -11.28 5.68 -11.16
CA ARG A 132 -11.37 6.63 -10.05
C ARG A 132 -10.87 6.01 -8.76
N GLN A 133 -10.14 6.76 -7.96
CA GLN A 133 -9.82 6.37 -6.59
C GLN A 133 -11.08 6.46 -5.75
N ARG A 134 -11.30 5.42 -4.91
CA ARG A 134 -12.38 5.37 -3.94
C ARG A 134 -11.79 5.24 -2.53
N CYS A 135 -12.33 6.02 -1.60
CA CYS A 135 -11.96 6.07 -0.19
C CYS A 135 -13.18 5.69 0.66
N LEU A 136 -13.06 4.70 1.53
CA LEU A 136 -14.12 4.23 2.40
C LEU A 136 -13.83 4.68 3.83
N PHE A 137 -14.78 5.41 4.41
CA PHE A 137 -14.73 5.94 5.77
C PHE A 137 -15.61 5.10 6.69
N TYR A 138 -15.11 4.78 7.87
CA TYR A 138 -15.78 3.94 8.85
C TYR A 138 -15.94 4.66 10.18
N SER A 139 -17.13 4.57 10.76
CA SER A 139 -17.35 4.92 12.17
C SER A 139 -16.77 3.84 13.07
N ASP A 140 -16.41 4.21 14.29
CA ASP A 140 -15.85 3.26 15.25
C ASP A 140 -16.82 2.13 15.57
N GLY A 141 -16.31 0.90 15.50
CA GLY A 141 -17.08 -0.32 15.77
C GLY A 141 -17.97 -0.81 14.63
N ASN A 142 -18.05 -0.11 13.49
CA ASN A 142 -18.83 -0.54 12.33
C ASN A 142 -17.99 -1.28 11.30
N GLU A 143 -18.53 -2.35 10.74
CA GLU A 143 -17.93 -3.12 9.64
C GLU A 143 -18.26 -2.53 8.27
N GLU A 144 -19.39 -1.84 8.14
CA GLU A 144 -19.81 -1.17 6.91
C GLU A 144 -19.30 0.28 6.87
N PRO A 145 -18.95 0.79 5.69
CA PRO A 145 -18.52 2.17 5.56
C PRO A 145 -19.66 3.15 5.91
N ALA A 146 -19.36 4.13 6.72
CA ALA A 146 -20.26 5.22 7.07
C ALA A 146 -20.41 6.23 5.91
N ASP A 147 -19.39 6.35 5.07
CA ASP A 147 -19.39 7.15 3.84
C ASP A 147 -18.36 6.62 2.83
N ILE A 148 -18.62 6.84 1.55
CA ILE A 148 -17.74 6.49 0.44
C ILE A 148 -17.44 7.77 -0.35
N PHE A 149 -16.15 8.07 -0.53
CA PHE A 149 -15.69 9.19 -1.33
C PHE A 149 -15.04 8.68 -2.62
N VAL A 150 -15.39 9.27 -3.76
CA VAL A 150 -14.81 8.94 -5.07
C VAL A 150 -14.18 10.18 -5.70
N SER A 151 -12.92 10.05 -6.17
CA SER A 151 -12.20 11.17 -6.77
C SER A 151 -12.91 11.69 -8.04
N GLY A 152 -13.00 13.02 -8.17
CA GLY A 152 -13.73 13.69 -9.24
C GLY A 152 -15.25 13.63 -9.11
N VAL A 153 -15.78 13.11 -7.99
CA VAL A 153 -17.23 13.02 -7.70
C VAL A 153 -17.56 13.60 -6.33
N GLY A 154 -16.89 13.12 -5.26
CA GLY A 154 -17.17 13.50 -3.89
C GLY A 154 -17.69 12.35 -3.04
N SER A 155 -18.39 12.71 -1.95
CA SER A 155 -18.97 11.79 -0.97
C SER A 155 -20.29 11.20 -1.46
N GLN A 156 -20.52 9.93 -1.16
CA GLN A 156 -21.81 9.26 -1.40
C GLN A 156 -22.92 9.92 -0.61
N LYS A 157 -22.64 10.34 0.62
CA LYS A 157 -23.62 10.90 1.53
C LYS A 157 -23.93 12.37 1.25
N TYR A 158 -22.88 13.16 0.93
CA TYR A 158 -22.98 14.61 0.80
C TYR A 158 -22.59 15.14 -0.59
N GLY A 159 -22.18 14.27 -1.52
CA GLY A 159 -21.72 14.67 -2.86
C GLY A 159 -20.48 15.55 -2.82
N LEU A 160 -20.57 16.75 -3.39
CA LEU A 160 -19.49 17.74 -3.40
C LEU A 160 -19.20 18.31 -2.01
N LEU A 161 -20.19 18.34 -1.10
CA LEU A 161 -20.09 18.93 0.22
C LEU A 161 -19.46 17.96 1.24
N SER A 162 -18.84 18.49 2.27
CA SER A 162 -18.53 17.74 3.50
C SER A 162 -19.61 18.02 4.55
N ALA A 163 -19.64 17.17 5.60
CA ALA A 163 -20.56 17.38 6.72
C ALA A 163 -20.39 18.77 7.37
N ASP A 164 -19.15 19.29 7.43
CA ASP A 164 -18.84 20.58 8.06
C ASP A 164 -19.34 21.79 7.26
N SER A 165 -19.31 21.68 5.92
CA SER A 165 -19.70 22.78 5.03
C SER A 165 -21.17 22.71 4.64
N TYR A 166 -21.84 21.61 4.99
CA TYR A 166 -23.18 21.30 4.59
C TYR A 166 -24.21 22.26 5.18
N ALA A 167 -24.10 22.53 6.47
CA ALA A 167 -25.04 23.39 7.20
C ALA A 167 -25.06 24.83 6.67
N ASP A 168 -23.92 25.34 6.22
CA ASP A 168 -23.79 26.71 5.73
C ASP A 168 -24.41 26.91 4.33
N ILE A 169 -24.44 25.84 3.50
CA ILE A 169 -24.91 25.92 2.11
C ILE A 169 -26.36 25.43 2.00
N VAL A 170 -26.72 24.36 2.72
CA VAL A 170 -27.96 23.63 2.58
C VAL A 170 -28.94 23.90 3.72
N GLY A 171 -28.44 24.30 4.91
CA GLY A 171 -29.22 24.47 6.12
C GLY A 171 -29.58 23.15 6.81
N SER A 172 -30.82 22.99 7.26
CA SER A 172 -31.30 21.83 8.02
C SER A 172 -31.77 20.66 7.17
N ASP A 173 -31.86 20.82 5.84
CA ASP A 173 -32.34 19.79 4.94
C ASP A 173 -31.28 18.69 4.75
N VAL A 174 -31.73 17.50 4.32
CA VAL A 174 -30.85 16.37 4.02
C VAL A 174 -30.75 16.19 2.50
N LEU A 175 -29.54 16.26 1.95
CA LEU A 175 -29.29 15.94 0.54
C LEU A 175 -28.80 14.51 0.40
N ALA A 176 -29.42 13.77 -0.54
CA ALA A 176 -28.93 12.48 -1.01
C ALA A 176 -28.39 12.64 -2.43
N PHE A 177 -27.12 12.30 -2.67
CA PHE A 177 -26.53 12.37 -3.99
C PHE A 177 -27.28 11.45 -4.97
N GLU A 178 -27.66 11.98 -6.13
CA GLU A 178 -28.33 11.26 -7.22
C GLU A 178 -27.35 11.00 -8.38
N SER A 179 -26.72 12.05 -8.89
CA SER A 179 -25.80 11.95 -10.02
C SER A 179 -24.87 13.16 -10.16
N LEU A 180 -23.75 12.94 -10.85
CA LEU A 180 -22.90 13.97 -11.43
C LEU A 180 -23.12 14.01 -12.94
N THR A 181 -23.42 15.18 -13.51
CA THR A 181 -23.60 15.38 -14.94
C THR A 181 -22.62 16.42 -15.49
N ASP A 182 -22.35 16.34 -16.81
CA ASP A 182 -21.67 17.39 -17.56
C ASP A 182 -22.65 18.50 -18.02
N ASN A 183 -22.14 19.50 -18.74
CA ASN A 183 -22.92 20.61 -19.29
C ASN A 183 -23.93 20.20 -20.37
N ASN A 184 -23.87 18.98 -20.89
CA ASN A 184 -24.83 18.42 -21.85
C ASN A 184 -25.89 17.55 -21.15
N GLY A 185 -25.83 17.43 -19.83
CA GLY A 185 -26.70 16.55 -19.06
C GLY A 185 -26.30 15.07 -19.11
N THR A 186 -25.10 14.74 -19.65
CA THR A 186 -24.60 13.35 -19.65
C THR A 186 -24.22 12.94 -18.26
N VAL A 187 -24.76 11.81 -17.79
CA VAL A 187 -24.43 11.26 -16.47
C VAL A 187 -22.99 10.72 -16.49
N LEU A 188 -22.12 11.35 -15.74
CA LEU A 188 -20.71 10.96 -15.54
C LEU A 188 -20.55 9.96 -14.40
N PHE A 189 -21.45 10.01 -13.40
CA PHE A 189 -21.47 9.15 -12.22
C PHE A 189 -22.86 9.19 -11.60
N SER A 190 -23.33 8.06 -11.05
CA SER A 190 -24.62 7.95 -10.37
C SER A 190 -24.45 7.39 -8.95
N ALA A 191 -25.49 7.48 -8.13
CA ALA A 191 -25.47 6.96 -6.77
C ALA A 191 -25.09 5.46 -6.71
N ASP A 192 -25.60 4.65 -7.66
CA ASP A 192 -25.31 3.22 -7.72
C ASP A 192 -23.84 2.91 -8.06
N ASP A 193 -23.15 3.84 -8.72
CA ASP A 193 -21.76 3.66 -9.12
C ASP A 193 -20.76 3.64 -7.93
N PHE A 194 -21.18 4.12 -6.74
CA PHE A 194 -20.38 3.98 -5.50
C PHE A 194 -20.18 2.51 -5.11
N ALA A 195 -21.12 1.64 -5.45
CA ALA A 195 -21.05 0.20 -5.22
C ALA A 195 -20.32 -0.57 -6.32
N ALA A 196 -19.71 0.13 -7.30
CA ALA A 196 -18.96 -0.51 -8.37
C ALA A 196 -17.88 -1.46 -7.79
N PRO A 197 -17.63 -2.62 -8.44
CA PRO A 197 -16.63 -3.56 -7.96
C PRO A 197 -15.23 -2.93 -7.97
N ARG A 198 -14.43 -3.32 -6.99
CA ARG A 198 -13.00 -2.96 -6.95
C ARG A 198 -12.31 -3.42 -8.22
N LEU A 199 -11.52 -2.54 -8.81
CA LEU A 199 -10.74 -2.83 -9.99
C LEU A 199 -9.47 -3.59 -9.60
N GLY A 200 -9.24 -4.76 -10.22
CA GLY A 200 -8.03 -5.56 -10.09
C GLY A 200 -8.19 -6.86 -9.31
N ASP A 201 -7.19 -7.72 -9.43
CA ASP A 201 -7.06 -8.95 -8.67
C ASP A 201 -6.10 -8.71 -7.49
N PHE A 202 -6.64 -8.81 -6.28
CA PHE A 202 -5.91 -8.66 -5.02
C PHE A 202 -5.91 -9.97 -4.23
N SER A 203 -5.81 -11.10 -4.92
CA SER A 203 -5.53 -12.39 -4.28
C SER A 203 -4.25 -12.30 -3.46
N TYR A 204 -4.28 -12.92 -2.29
CA TYR A 204 -3.12 -12.89 -1.39
C TYR A 204 -1.86 -13.38 -2.06
N ARG A 205 -0.76 -12.65 -1.89
CA ARG A 205 0.57 -13.00 -2.40
C ARG A 205 1.48 -13.37 -1.24
N PRO A 206 2.04 -14.58 -1.22
CA PRO A 206 2.95 -15.00 -0.18
C PRO A 206 4.19 -14.10 -0.08
N LEU A 207 4.60 -13.83 1.14
CA LEU A 207 5.84 -13.12 1.40
C LEU A 207 7.05 -13.99 1.13
N LEU A 208 6.97 -15.29 1.46
CA LEU A 208 8.09 -16.23 1.37
C LEU A 208 7.95 -17.11 0.13
N GLU A 209 8.90 -16.99 -0.79
CA GLU A 209 9.03 -17.80 -2.00
C GLU A 209 10.49 -18.15 -2.25
N ASP A 210 10.75 -19.31 -2.89
CA ASP A 210 12.11 -19.72 -3.29
C ASP A 210 12.81 -18.64 -4.13
N LYS A 211 14.09 -18.40 -3.86
CA LYS A 211 14.94 -17.41 -4.56
C LYS A 211 14.43 -15.96 -4.50
N LYS A 212 13.59 -15.65 -3.54
CA LYS A 212 13.16 -14.27 -3.32
C LYS A 212 14.29 -13.44 -2.71
N THR A 213 14.47 -12.24 -3.25
CA THR A 213 15.51 -11.29 -2.81
C THR A 213 14.92 -9.89 -2.61
N TRP A 214 15.24 -9.28 -1.49
CA TRP A 214 14.90 -7.90 -1.15
C TRP A 214 16.16 -7.06 -1.17
N TYR A 215 16.26 -6.09 -2.07
CA TYR A 215 17.36 -5.13 -2.18
C TYR A 215 16.97 -3.86 -1.45
N CYS A 216 17.77 -3.47 -0.50
CA CYS A 216 17.49 -2.35 0.39
C CYS A 216 18.64 -1.35 0.39
N ALA A 217 18.35 -0.11 0.76
CA ALA A 217 19.37 0.89 1.03
C ALA A 217 19.17 1.56 2.39
N SER A 218 20.25 1.96 2.99
CA SER A 218 20.30 2.95 4.05
C SER A 218 20.64 4.31 3.45
N TYR A 219 19.84 5.30 3.78
CA TYR A 219 20.04 6.68 3.37
C TYR A 219 20.57 7.52 4.52
N ARG A 220 21.33 8.57 4.20
CA ARG A 220 21.82 9.52 5.21
C ARG A 220 20.67 10.08 6.02
N SER A 221 20.89 10.29 7.31
CA SER A 221 19.85 10.77 8.23
C SER A 221 19.35 12.18 7.93
N ASP A 222 20.19 13.00 7.27
CA ASP A 222 19.88 14.36 6.83
C ASP A 222 19.28 14.44 5.42
N ALA A 223 19.12 13.27 4.74
CA ALA A 223 18.61 13.23 3.38
C ALA A 223 17.15 13.64 3.31
N MET A 224 16.86 14.67 2.52
CA MET A 224 15.48 15.16 2.25
C MET A 224 14.79 14.36 1.14
N SER A 225 15.46 13.42 0.50
CA SER A 225 14.94 12.61 -0.60
C SER A 225 15.63 11.25 -0.71
N TYR A 226 14.91 10.25 -1.26
CA TYR A 226 15.44 8.90 -1.50
C TYR A 226 16.17 8.78 -2.85
N LYS A 227 17.00 9.76 -3.19
CA LYS A 227 17.84 9.70 -4.40
C LYS A 227 19.10 8.89 -4.15
N GLU A 228 19.66 8.31 -5.22
CA GLU A 228 20.89 7.49 -5.19
C GLU A 228 22.07 8.20 -4.52
N GLU A 229 22.24 9.50 -4.76
CA GLU A 229 23.29 10.33 -4.17
C GLU A 229 23.29 10.40 -2.64
N ASN A 230 22.15 10.05 -2.02
CA ASN A 230 21.94 10.04 -0.58
C ASN A 230 22.09 8.65 0.05
N VAL A 231 22.38 7.62 -0.75
CA VAL A 231 22.57 6.25 -0.26
C VAL A 231 23.91 6.16 0.46
N GLU A 232 23.90 5.64 1.68
CA GLU A 232 25.11 5.35 2.45
C GLU A 232 25.65 3.96 2.16
N TRP A 233 24.75 2.95 2.09
CA TRP A 233 25.12 1.59 1.67
C TRP A 233 23.89 0.81 1.22
N TYR A 234 24.14 -0.23 0.39
CA TYR A 234 23.16 -1.22 -0.03
C TYR A 234 23.34 -2.49 0.79
N PHE A 235 22.23 -3.19 1.02
CA PHE A 235 22.18 -4.49 1.66
C PHE A 235 21.03 -5.32 1.11
N GLN A 236 21.03 -6.62 1.37
CA GLN A 236 20.05 -7.53 0.83
C GLN A 236 19.57 -8.49 1.92
N TYR A 237 18.30 -8.89 1.78
CA TYR A 237 17.80 -10.12 2.38
C TYR A 237 17.43 -11.07 1.26
N PHE A 238 17.64 -12.38 1.45
CA PHE A 238 17.30 -13.34 0.42
C PHE A 238 17.00 -14.71 1.02
N ILE A 239 16.25 -15.50 0.24
CA ILE A 239 15.96 -16.90 0.53
C ILE A 239 16.91 -17.77 -0.26
N ASP A 240 17.60 -18.71 0.42
CA ASP A 240 18.43 -19.73 -0.22
C ASP A 240 18.20 -21.09 0.45
N GLY A 241 17.36 -21.90 -0.18
CA GLY A 241 17.00 -23.24 0.24
C GLY A 241 16.02 -23.28 1.42
N ASP A 242 15.65 -24.49 1.78
CA ASP A 242 14.70 -24.81 2.84
C ASP A 242 15.34 -25.65 3.96
N THR A 243 14.61 -25.82 5.03
CA THR A 243 14.96 -26.67 6.18
C THR A 243 13.68 -27.10 6.90
N VAL A 244 13.80 -28.08 7.77
CA VAL A 244 12.69 -28.49 8.64
C VAL A 244 13.04 -28.14 10.08
N VAL A 245 12.18 -27.36 10.72
CA VAL A 245 12.30 -27.00 12.15
C VAL A 245 11.01 -27.43 12.84
N ASN A 246 11.13 -28.30 13.83
CA ASN A 246 9.99 -28.83 14.62
C ASN A 246 8.83 -29.36 13.76
N GLY A 247 9.17 -30.05 12.66
CA GLY A 247 8.17 -30.61 11.72
C GLY A 247 7.57 -29.64 10.73
N LYS A 248 7.91 -28.35 10.78
CA LYS A 248 7.51 -27.33 9.78
C LYS A 248 8.61 -27.19 8.74
N THR A 249 8.23 -27.21 7.46
CA THR A 249 9.12 -26.81 6.35
C THR A 249 9.27 -25.30 6.35
N CYS A 250 10.50 -24.83 6.43
CA CYS A 250 10.83 -23.40 6.56
C CYS A 250 11.83 -22.99 5.48
N TRP A 251 11.73 -21.79 4.98
CA TRP A 251 12.71 -21.13 4.14
C TRP A 251 13.89 -20.61 4.98
N LYS A 252 15.10 -20.77 4.49
CA LYS A 252 16.29 -20.18 5.12
C LYS A 252 16.49 -18.74 4.62
N LEU A 253 16.49 -17.80 5.55
CA LEU A 253 16.67 -16.38 5.31
C LEU A 253 18.08 -15.94 5.65
N TYR A 254 18.68 -15.19 4.76
CA TYR A 254 20.03 -14.64 4.86
C TYR A 254 20.00 -13.13 4.69
N ALA A 255 21.00 -12.46 5.24
CA ALA A 255 21.30 -11.07 4.97
C ALA A 255 22.70 -10.94 4.38
N ASN A 256 22.89 -10.06 3.41
CA ASN A 256 24.16 -9.69 2.85
C ASN A 256 24.45 -8.20 3.10
N ASN A 257 25.66 -7.89 3.58
CA ASN A 257 26.10 -6.53 3.88
C ASN A 257 25.19 -5.76 4.86
N HIS A 258 24.45 -6.45 5.70
CA HIS A 258 23.67 -5.82 6.75
C HIS A 258 24.62 -5.09 7.73
N TYR A 259 24.28 -3.87 8.09
CA TYR A 259 25.16 -2.97 8.88
C TYR A 259 26.58 -2.77 8.33
N ARG A 260 26.76 -2.79 7.02
CA ARG A 260 28.10 -2.65 6.36
C ARG A 260 29.07 -3.77 6.77
N SER A 261 28.54 -4.95 7.10
CA SER A 261 29.36 -6.08 7.54
C SER A 261 30.27 -6.63 6.43
N GLY A 262 29.90 -6.39 5.17
CA GLY A 262 30.55 -7.00 4.00
C GLY A 262 30.42 -8.52 3.95
N LYS A 263 29.56 -9.10 4.79
CA LYS A 263 29.39 -10.55 4.95
C LYS A 263 27.96 -10.96 4.64
N THR A 264 27.81 -12.22 4.28
CA THR A 264 26.55 -12.93 4.23
C THR A 264 26.37 -13.70 5.53
N GLU A 265 25.23 -13.50 6.18
CA GLU A 265 24.90 -14.09 7.48
C GLU A 265 23.53 -14.78 7.40
N TYR A 266 23.44 -15.97 8.00
CA TYR A 266 22.15 -16.64 8.23
C TYR A 266 21.37 -15.88 9.30
N ILE A 267 20.08 -15.60 9.03
CA ILE A 267 19.23 -14.85 9.96
C ILE A 267 18.29 -15.79 10.72
N CYS A 268 17.47 -16.54 10.00
CA CYS A 268 16.47 -17.41 10.62
C CYS A 268 15.90 -18.42 9.60
N ALA A 269 15.15 -19.39 10.13
CA ALA A 269 14.23 -20.19 9.32
C ALA A 269 12.82 -19.62 9.46
N ALA A 270 12.11 -19.41 8.36
CA ALA A 270 10.78 -18.83 8.37
C ALA A 270 9.77 -19.63 7.54
N TYR A 271 8.52 -19.63 7.96
CA TYR A 271 7.41 -20.21 7.21
C TYR A 271 6.20 -19.28 7.20
N GLU A 272 5.28 -19.53 6.29
CA GLU A 272 4.08 -18.76 6.12
C GLU A 272 2.85 -19.67 6.14
N GLU A 273 1.85 -19.32 6.93
CA GLU A 273 0.61 -20.05 7.11
C GLU A 273 -0.51 -19.08 7.45
N ASP A 274 -1.68 -19.22 6.83
CA ASP A 274 -2.87 -18.38 7.08
C ASP A 274 -2.61 -16.87 7.02
N ARG A 275 -1.84 -16.43 6.02
CA ARG A 275 -1.42 -15.03 5.80
C ARG A 275 -0.57 -14.47 6.96
N LYS A 276 0.04 -15.32 7.76
CA LYS A 276 0.97 -14.96 8.84
C LYS A 276 2.33 -15.54 8.55
N VAL A 277 3.36 -14.73 8.78
CA VAL A 277 4.75 -15.14 8.62
C VAL A 277 5.37 -15.34 9.99
N TYR A 278 5.91 -16.52 10.21
CA TYR A 278 6.58 -16.93 11.45
C TYR A 278 8.04 -17.23 11.18
N TYR A 279 8.87 -17.06 12.19
CA TYR A 279 10.28 -17.43 12.12
C TYR A 279 10.76 -18.12 13.41
N PHE A 280 11.80 -18.94 13.26
CA PHE A 280 12.54 -19.54 14.37
C PHE A 280 13.91 -18.87 14.47
N ASN A 281 14.26 -18.34 15.65
CA ASN A 281 15.64 -18.04 15.96
C ASN A 281 16.47 -19.34 15.97
N GLU A 282 17.78 -19.24 15.74
CA GLU A 282 18.68 -20.40 15.83
C GLU A 282 18.57 -21.07 17.20
N GLY A 283 18.25 -22.37 17.21
CA GLY A 283 18.07 -23.16 18.42
C GLY A 283 16.75 -22.93 19.18
N ALA A 284 15.84 -22.08 18.70
CA ALA A 284 14.54 -21.87 19.34
C ALA A 284 13.57 -23.02 19.05
N ALA A 285 12.83 -23.46 20.10
CA ALA A 285 11.78 -24.45 19.94
C ALA A 285 10.46 -23.89 19.42
N GLU A 286 10.15 -22.64 19.74
CA GLU A 286 8.89 -21.99 19.38
C GLU A 286 9.09 -20.91 18.31
N PRO A 287 8.15 -20.81 17.34
CA PRO A 287 8.19 -19.78 16.34
C PRO A 287 7.74 -18.44 16.92
N GLN A 288 8.23 -17.36 16.33
CA GLN A 288 7.80 -15.99 16.61
C GLN A 288 7.13 -15.39 15.39
N LEU A 289 6.12 -14.56 15.62
CA LEU A 289 5.40 -13.85 14.55
C LEU A 289 6.26 -12.70 13.99
N LEU A 290 6.40 -12.67 12.67
CA LEU A 290 7.11 -11.60 11.95
C LEU A 290 6.13 -10.65 11.23
N TYR A 291 5.11 -11.19 10.57
CA TYR A 291 4.05 -10.44 9.88
C TYR A 291 2.69 -11.09 10.12
N ASP A 292 1.65 -10.28 10.21
CA ASP A 292 0.26 -10.72 10.19
C ASP A 292 -0.53 -9.90 9.14
N PHE A 293 -0.72 -10.48 7.96
CA PHE A 293 -1.51 -9.87 6.88
C PHE A 293 -3.01 -10.17 7.01
N SER A 294 -3.43 -10.89 8.04
CA SER A 294 -4.85 -11.20 8.29
C SER A 294 -5.57 -10.18 9.18
N MET A 295 -4.82 -9.23 9.77
CA MET A 295 -5.35 -8.24 10.71
C MET A 295 -6.42 -7.34 10.09
N ASN A 296 -7.40 -6.96 10.90
CA ASN A 296 -8.38 -5.92 10.59
C ASN A 296 -7.91 -4.53 11.07
N ALA A 297 -8.50 -3.47 10.50
CA ALA A 297 -8.26 -2.11 10.97
C ALA A 297 -8.68 -1.96 12.45
N GLY A 298 -7.85 -1.31 13.26
CA GLY A 298 -8.04 -1.16 14.71
C GLY A 298 -7.32 -2.23 15.55
N GLU A 299 -6.99 -3.39 14.99
CA GLU A 299 -6.23 -4.44 15.69
C GLU A 299 -4.77 -4.04 15.89
N SER A 300 -4.16 -4.59 16.94
CA SER A 300 -2.77 -4.33 17.29
C SER A 300 -1.98 -5.62 17.40
N VAL A 301 -0.72 -5.59 17.00
CA VAL A 301 0.22 -6.70 17.09
C VAL A 301 1.53 -6.24 17.71
N SER A 302 2.09 -7.06 18.59
CA SER A 302 3.44 -6.86 19.14
C SER A 302 4.39 -7.85 18.46
N LEU A 303 5.44 -7.33 17.84
CA LEU A 303 6.40 -8.10 17.09
C LEU A 303 7.76 -8.11 17.76
N ILE A 304 8.42 -9.23 17.70
CA ILE A 304 9.82 -9.40 18.10
C ILE A 304 10.60 -9.70 16.83
N LEU A 305 11.82 -9.21 16.69
CA LEU A 305 12.67 -9.44 15.52
C LEU A 305 13.74 -10.48 15.83
N PRO A 306 14.31 -11.16 14.81
CA PRO A 306 15.42 -12.07 15.01
C PRO A 306 16.55 -11.44 15.81
N ALA A 307 17.04 -12.18 16.81
CA ALA A 307 17.97 -11.66 17.82
C ALA A 307 19.30 -11.17 17.24
N ASN A 308 19.75 -11.80 16.14
CA ASN A 308 20.99 -11.44 15.44
C ASN A 308 20.91 -10.16 14.61
N LEU A 309 19.71 -9.61 14.39
CA LEU A 309 19.54 -8.34 13.66
C LEU A 309 19.76 -7.09 14.52
N GLN A 310 19.96 -7.22 15.82
CA GLN A 310 20.15 -6.10 16.78
C GLN A 310 19.07 -5.02 16.68
N MET A 311 17.91 -5.36 16.15
CA MET A 311 16.77 -4.48 15.98
C MET A 311 15.75 -4.73 17.08
N ARG A 312 15.01 -3.71 17.45
CA ARG A 312 13.92 -3.84 18.41
C ARG A 312 12.61 -4.07 17.64
N GLY A 313 11.86 -5.04 18.10
CA GLY A 313 10.46 -5.17 17.76
C GLY A 313 9.63 -4.03 18.33
N GLY A 314 8.33 -4.06 18.13
CA GLY A 314 7.43 -3.04 18.63
C GLY A 314 5.97 -3.41 18.44
N SER A 315 5.10 -2.55 18.97
CA SER A 315 3.66 -2.68 18.78
C SER A 315 3.20 -1.83 17.61
N LEU A 316 2.44 -2.44 16.71
CA LEU A 316 1.84 -1.81 15.54
C LEU A 316 0.32 -1.90 15.65
N GLN A 317 -0.36 -0.81 15.35
CA GLN A 317 -1.81 -0.79 15.21
C GLN A 317 -2.16 -0.57 13.73
N LYS A 318 -2.98 -1.46 13.18
CA LYS A 318 -3.43 -1.33 11.80
C LYS A 318 -4.46 -0.21 11.68
N ILE A 319 -4.22 0.72 10.74
CA ILE A 319 -5.10 1.84 10.45
C ILE A 319 -6.08 1.48 9.33
N GLY A 320 -5.59 0.76 8.30
CA GLY A 320 -6.43 0.41 7.15
C GLY A 320 -5.66 -0.22 6.00
N ASP A 321 -6.33 -0.32 4.86
CA ASP A 321 -5.87 -1.02 3.67
C ASP A 321 -5.92 -0.13 2.43
N GLN A 322 -4.89 -0.19 1.59
CA GLN A 322 -4.87 0.41 0.27
C GLN A 322 -4.67 -0.66 -0.79
N PHE A 323 -5.52 -0.63 -1.80
CA PHE A 323 -5.43 -1.48 -2.99
C PHE A 323 -5.01 -0.59 -4.15
N SER A 324 -3.81 -0.77 -4.65
CA SER A 324 -3.19 0.08 -5.67
C SER A 324 -2.52 -0.77 -6.76
N TYR A 325 -2.00 -0.09 -7.77
CA TYR A 325 -1.20 -0.71 -8.81
C TYR A 325 0.21 -0.15 -8.77
N ASN A 326 1.17 -1.06 -8.82
CA ASN A 326 2.56 -0.72 -9.01
C ASN A 326 3.07 -1.52 -10.20
N GLN A 327 3.53 -0.83 -11.26
CA GLN A 327 4.08 -1.44 -12.47
C GLN A 327 3.18 -2.50 -13.12
N GLY A 328 1.88 -2.22 -13.19
CA GLY A 328 0.90 -3.14 -13.76
C GLY A 328 0.54 -4.33 -12.86
N GLN A 329 1.01 -4.34 -11.63
CA GLN A 329 0.66 -5.35 -10.64
C GLN A 329 -0.23 -4.76 -9.55
N SER A 330 -1.26 -5.52 -9.17
CA SER A 330 -2.10 -5.19 -8.01
C SER A 330 -1.27 -5.33 -6.73
N VAL A 331 -1.31 -4.32 -5.88
CA VAL A 331 -0.61 -4.30 -4.58
C VAL A 331 -1.62 -4.03 -3.48
N HIS A 332 -1.72 -4.95 -2.53
CA HIS A 332 -2.46 -4.75 -1.29
C HIS A 332 -1.49 -4.28 -0.21
N THR A 333 -1.70 -3.06 0.28
CA THR A 333 -0.89 -2.42 1.31
C THR A 333 -1.67 -2.28 2.60
N HIS A 334 -1.13 -2.83 3.68
CA HIS A 334 -1.64 -2.66 5.05
C HIS A 334 -0.95 -1.45 5.68
N TYR A 335 -1.73 -0.46 6.10
CA TYR A 335 -1.23 0.73 6.77
C TYR A 335 -1.30 0.57 8.28
N PHE A 336 -0.18 0.89 8.94
CA PHE A 336 -0.05 0.93 10.40
C PHE A 336 0.30 2.35 10.85
N ASN A 337 0.23 2.59 12.15
CA ASN A 337 0.54 3.88 12.76
C ASN A 337 1.96 4.40 12.45
N THR A 338 2.92 3.51 12.20
CA THR A 338 4.34 3.87 11.97
C THR A 338 4.94 3.26 10.71
N THR A 339 4.22 2.42 9.99
CA THR A 339 4.77 1.69 8.82
C THR A 339 3.67 1.29 7.85
N MET A 340 4.08 0.73 6.72
CA MET A 340 3.20 0.05 5.76
C MET A 340 3.83 -1.27 5.31
N TRP A 341 2.99 -2.29 5.14
CA TRP A 341 3.36 -3.61 4.64
C TRP A 341 2.63 -3.93 3.36
N ASN A 342 3.34 -4.39 2.37
CA ASN A 342 2.78 -4.84 1.10
C ASN A 342 2.75 -6.37 1.07
N GLU A 343 1.61 -6.96 0.74
CA GLU A 343 1.55 -8.40 0.48
C GLU A 343 2.55 -8.78 -0.61
N GLY A 344 3.26 -9.88 -0.41
CA GLY A 344 4.30 -10.36 -1.29
C GLY A 344 5.67 -9.68 -1.16
N THR A 345 5.80 -8.50 -0.53
CA THR A 345 7.11 -7.83 -0.36
C THR A 345 7.46 -7.44 1.06
N GLY A 346 6.47 -7.39 1.98
CA GLY A 346 6.67 -7.01 3.37
C GLY A 346 6.76 -5.51 3.58
N SER A 347 7.54 -5.07 4.55
CA SER A 347 7.65 -3.66 4.91
C SER A 347 8.30 -2.82 3.79
N ALA A 348 7.78 -1.62 3.58
CA ALA A 348 8.36 -0.64 2.66
C ALA A 348 9.80 -0.21 3.02
N PHE A 349 10.27 -0.56 4.21
CA PHE A 349 11.63 -0.26 4.67
C PHE A 349 12.60 -1.45 4.48
N GLY A 350 12.09 -2.65 4.18
CA GLY A 350 12.84 -3.91 4.03
C GLY A 350 12.31 -5.02 4.93
N LEU A 351 12.62 -6.28 4.60
CA LEU A 351 11.98 -7.47 5.16
C LEU A 351 11.88 -7.49 6.70
N PHE A 352 12.93 -7.12 7.41
CA PHE A 352 12.96 -7.12 8.88
C PHE A 352 12.82 -5.73 9.49
N LEU A 353 12.62 -4.70 8.67
CA LEU A 353 12.40 -3.33 9.10
C LEU A 353 10.90 -3.06 9.23
N ILE A 354 10.23 -3.84 10.06
CA ILE A 354 8.77 -3.93 10.16
C ILE A 354 8.10 -2.69 10.74
N SER A 355 8.86 -1.81 11.40
CA SER A 355 8.35 -0.55 11.94
C SER A 355 9.41 0.54 11.91
N PHE A 356 8.97 1.77 11.75
CA PHE A 356 9.80 2.96 11.88
C PHE A 356 9.88 3.38 13.35
N PHE A 357 10.67 2.69 14.15
CA PHE A 357 11.05 3.22 15.46
C PHE A 357 12.26 4.13 15.25
N GLY A 358 11.98 5.44 15.19
CA GLY A 358 12.95 6.47 14.98
C GLY A 358 14.20 6.33 15.86
N ARG A 359 15.22 5.65 15.35
CA ARG A 359 16.55 6.11 15.62
C ARG A 359 16.74 7.33 14.73
N VAL A 360 16.89 8.47 15.35
CA VAL A 360 17.52 9.61 14.70
C VAL A 360 18.76 9.05 14.01
N GLY A 361 18.77 8.95 12.68
CA GLY A 361 19.98 8.61 11.95
C GLY A 361 19.96 7.51 10.90
N ALA A 362 18.88 6.76 10.67
CA ALA A 362 18.88 5.77 9.60
C ALA A 362 17.53 5.72 8.87
N ASN A 363 17.55 6.11 7.60
CA ASN A 363 16.40 6.01 6.70
C ASN A 363 16.60 4.79 5.81
N TYR A 364 15.90 3.70 6.09
CA TYR A 364 15.94 2.51 5.26
C TYR A 364 14.82 2.52 4.23
N LYS A 365 15.08 1.91 3.06
CA LYS A 365 14.08 1.71 2.01
C LYS A 365 14.26 0.38 1.32
N LEU A 366 13.13 -0.29 1.05
CA LEU A 366 13.07 -1.36 0.06
C LEU A 366 13.15 -0.72 -1.32
N LEU A 367 14.14 -1.09 -2.12
CA LEU A 367 14.38 -0.55 -3.45
C LEU A 367 13.82 -1.46 -4.54
N LEU A 368 14.09 -2.76 -4.43
CA LEU A 368 13.73 -3.76 -5.41
C LEU A 368 13.40 -5.07 -4.69
N CYS A 369 12.42 -5.81 -5.18
CA CYS A 369 12.17 -7.19 -4.76
C CYS A 369 12.02 -8.07 -5.99
N THR A 370 12.72 -9.21 -5.99
CA THR A 370 12.70 -10.17 -7.11
C THR A 370 12.38 -11.58 -6.62
N VAL A 371 11.85 -12.41 -7.50
CA VAL A 371 11.76 -13.88 -7.34
C VAL A 371 12.50 -14.51 -8.52
N GLY A 372 13.69 -15.05 -8.26
CA GLY A 372 14.64 -15.37 -9.33
C GLY A 372 14.95 -14.13 -10.16
N ASP A 373 14.76 -14.24 -11.49
CA ASP A 373 14.98 -13.14 -12.43
C ASP A 373 13.77 -12.20 -12.60
N LYS A 374 12.63 -12.52 -11.97
CA LYS A 374 11.40 -11.74 -12.10
C LYS A 374 11.33 -10.64 -11.05
N THR A 375 11.27 -9.38 -11.48
CA THR A 375 10.97 -8.23 -10.60
C THR A 375 9.49 -8.27 -10.19
N ILE A 376 9.23 -8.16 -8.88
CA ILE A 376 7.89 -8.07 -8.29
C ILE A 376 7.61 -6.72 -7.63
N TYR A 377 8.66 -5.95 -7.37
CA TYR A 377 8.58 -4.57 -6.87
C TYR A 377 9.83 -3.80 -7.28
N ASP A 378 9.67 -2.57 -7.72
CA ASP A 378 10.75 -1.61 -7.98
C ASP A 378 10.31 -0.23 -7.51
N SER A 379 11.10 0.39 -6.66
CA SER A 379 10.82 1.74 -6.14
C SER A 379 11.15 2.85 -7.14
N HIS A 380 11.96 2.55 -8.16
CA HIS A 380 12.54 3.53 -9.11
C HIS A 380 13.41 4.63 -8.48
N TYR A 381 13.77 4.52 -7.20
CA TYR A 381 14.68 5.48 -6.56
C TYR A 381 16.14 5.31 -7.00
N VAL A 382 16.50 4.10 -7.42
CA VAL A 382 17.81 3.71 -7.90
C VAL A 382 17.66 2.83 -9.13
N ASP A 383 18.60 2.90 -10.08
CA ASP A 383 18.60 2.03 -11.24
C ASP A 383 18.66 0.54 -10.80
N SER A 384 17.62 -0.21 -11.12
CA SER A 384 17.49 -1.62 -10.75
C SER A 384 18.60 -2.49 -11.36
N GLY A 385 19.14 -2.13 -12.52
CA GLY A 385 20.30 -2.80 -13.14
C GLY A 385 21.57 -2.70 -12.29
N LYS A 386 21.75 -1.58 -11.57
CA LYS A 386 22.87 -1.43 -10.62
C LYS A 386 22.68 -2.31 -9.38
N LEU A 387 21.45 -2.47 -8.89
CA LEU A 387 21.16 -3.27 -7.69
C LEU A 387 21.43 -4.75 -7.95
N THR A 388 21.04 -5.26 -9.12
CA THR A 388 21.22 -6.67 -9.49
C THR A 388 22.67 -6.97 -9.92
N SER A 389 23.44 -5.95 -10.32
CA SER A 389 24.84 -6.08 -10.69
C SER A 389 25.82 -5.95 -9.51
N VAL A 390 25.34 -5.56 -8.31
CA VAL A 390 26.16 -5.64 -7.11
C VAL A 390 26.59 -7.09 -6.95
N ASP A 391 27.90 -7.36 -7.10
CA ASP A 391 28.50 -8.68 -6.88
C ASP A 391 28.08 -9.16 -5.49
N ILE A 392 26.99 -9.94 -5.46
CA ILE A 392 26.68 -10.73 -4.28
C ILE A 392 27.88 -11.65 -4.17
N PRO A 393 28.68 -11.60 -3.09
CA PRO A 393 29.70 -12.61 -2.89
C PRO A 393 28.95 -13.94 -2.99
N LYS A 394 29.15 -14.67 -4.11
CA LYS A 394 28.65 -16.04 -4.20
C LYS A 394 29.10 -16.66 -2.90
N ILE A 395 28.15 -17.18 -2.10
CA ILE A 395 28.48 -17.87 -0.86
C ILE A 395 29.54 -18.86 -1.27
N ALA A 396 30.81 -18.52 -0.99
CA ALA A 396 31.87 -19.48 -1.16
C ALA A 396 31.44 -20.65 -0.30
N PRO A 397 31.36 -21.88 -0.85
CA PRO A 397 30.89 -23.03 -0.07
C PRO A 397 31.64 -22.94 1.24
N ILE A 398 30.87 -22.80 2.35
CA ILE A 398 31.41 -22.50 3.68
C ILE A 398 32.54 -23.51 3.90
N ALA A 399 33.80 -23.04 3.86
CA ALA A 399 34.99 -23.90 3.92
C ALA A 399 34.96 -24.83 5.14
N ASN A 400 34.07 -24.57 6.09
CA ASN A 400 33.86 -25.32 7.33
C ASN A 400 32.40 -25.80 7.50
N ALA A 401 31.64 -26.00 6.41
CA ALA A 401 30.27 -26.51 6.54
C ALA A 401 30.26 -27.86 7.23
N ALA A 402 29.47 -27.99 8.28
CA ALA A 402 29.24 -29.27 8.93
C ALA A 402 28.69 -30.30 7.95
N ILE A 403 29.15 -31.53 8.07
CA ILE A 403 28.70 -32.67 7.25
C ILE A 403 27.68 -33.46 8.09
N TYR A 404 26.54 -33.74 7.50
CA TYR A 404 25.42 -34.46 8.12
C TYR A 404 25.17 -35.78 7.39
N ASP A 405 24.76 -36.81 8.11
CA ASP A 405 24.20 -38.01 7.53
C ASP A 405 22.72 -37.79 7.12
N LEU A 406 22.10 -38.75 6.46
CA LEU A 406 20.70 -38.65 6.01
C LEU A 406 19.69 -38.58 7.15
N SER A 407 20.08 -38.92 8.40
CA SER A 407 19.25 -38.74 9.59
C SER A 407 19.33 -37.32 10.20
N GLY A 408 20.13 -36.45 9.58
CA GLY A 408 20.35 -35.07 10.08
C GLY A 408 21.37 -34.97 11.21
N ARG A 409 22.04 -36.08 11.55
CA ARG A 409 23.09 -36.10 12.59
C ARG A 409 24.39 -35.57 12.01
N ARG A 410 25.00 -34.58 12.67
CA ARG A 410 26.33 -34.05 12.30
C ARG A 410 27.40 -35.14 12.51
N VAL A 411 28.16 -35.40 11.44
CA VAL A 411 29.19 -36.45 11.43
C VAL A 411 30.62 -35.93 11.31
N ALA A 412 30.82 -34.76 10.78
CA ALA A 412 32.12 -34.09 10.67
C ALA A 412 31.99 -32.59 10.27
N ASN A 413 33.14 -31.88 10.37
CA ASN A 413 33.31 -30.56 9.67
C ASN A 413 34.19 -30.77 8.45
N SER A 414 34.08 -29.86 7.44
CA SER A 414 34.94 -29.92 6.25
C SER A 414 36.43 -29.78 6.56
N SER A 415 36.80 -29.04 7.62
CA SER A 415 38.19 -28.94 8.08
C SER A 415 38.73 -30.26 8.68
N GLU A 416 37.89 -31.07 9.28
CA GLU A 416 38.22 -32.38 9.81
C GLU A 416 38.32 -33.47 8.74
N PHE A 417 37.68 -33.22 7.58
CA PHE A 417 37.67 -34.11 6.44
C PHE A 417 38.93 -34.05 5.59
N GLN A 418 39.71 -32.97 5.67
CA GLN A 418 41.00 -32.83 4.99
C GLN A 418 42.16 -33.57 5.70
N GLY A 419 41.91 -34.13 6.89
CA GLY A 419 42.80 -34.94 7.64
C GLY A 419 42.60 -36.45 7.41
N SER A 420 43.34 -37.30 8.13
CA SER A 420 43.39 -38.75 7.97
C SER A 420 42.06 -39.49 8.32
N ASN A 421 41.02 -38.84 8.75
CA ASN A 421 39.72 -39.41 9.08
C ASN A 421 38.79 -39.43 7.89
N LYS A 422 38.67 -40.57 7.20
CA LYS A 422 37.72 -40.77 6.12
C LYS A 422 36.31 -41.02 6.68
N LEU A 423 35.32 -40.31 6.13
CA LEU A 423 33.91 -40.65 6.40
C LEU A 423 33.62 -42.08 5.92
N PRO A 424 32.83 -42.84 6.68
CA PRO A 424 32.35 -44.15 6.23
C PRO A 424 31.65 -44.02 4.86
N LYS A 425 31.62 -45.15 4.12
CA LYS A 425 30.85 -45.20 2.87
C LYS A 425 29.39 -44.85 3.17
N GLY A 426 28.84 -43.89 2.41
CA GLY A 426 27.47 -43.43 2.66
C GLY A 426 27.11 -42.20 1.88
N VAL A 427 25.89 -41.71 2.13
CA VAL A 427 25.37 -40.45 1.54
C VAL A 427 25.34 -39.40 2.63
N TYR A 428 25.87 -38.25 2.31
CA TYR A 428 26.03 -37.13 3.23
C TYR A 428 25.52 -35.84 2.65
N ILE A 429 25.22 -34.86 3.51
CA ILE A 429 24.80 -33.51 3.15
C ILE A 429 25.83 -32.52 3.72
N GLN A 430 26.36 -31.64 2.85
CA GLN A 430 27.25 -30.55 3.22
C GLN A 430 26.84 -29.27 2.47
N GLY A 431 26.62 -28.19 3.20
CA GLY A 431 26.22 -26.92 2.60
C GLY A 431 24.96 -27.04 1.73
N GLY A 432 23.99 -27.88 2.15
CA GLY A 432 22.77 -28.14 1.40
C GLY A 432 22.93 -29.06 0.17
N LYS A 433 24.15 -29.52 -0.13
CA LYS A 433 24.41 -30.42 -1.28
C LYS A 433 24.64 -31.85 -0.83
N LYS A 434 24.02 -32.79 -1.52
CA LYS A 434 24.17 -34.23 -1.31
C LYS A 434 25.42 -34.74 -2.02
N PHE A 435 26.25 -35.51 -1.33
CA PHE A 435 27.40 -36.20 -1.91
C PHE A 435 27.54 -37.65 -1.40
N VAL A 436 28.24 -38.48 -2.13
CA VAL A 436 28.40 -39.91 -1.86
C VAL A 436 29.87 -40.20 -1.58
N VAL A 437 30.15 -40.81 -0.42
CA VAL A 437 31.45 -41.42 -0.10
C VAL A 437 31.39 -42.91 -0.52
N LYS A 438 32.22 -43.30 -1.50
CA LYS A 438 32.28 -44.64 -2.08
C LYS A 438 33.24 -45.55 -1.35
#